data_9437418752cccb19fef9fd0bec74f687
#
_entry.id   9437418752cccb19fef9fd0bec74f687
#
_cell.length_a   1.000
_cell.length_b   1.000
_cell.length_c   1.000
_cell.angle_alpha   90.00
_cell.angle_beta   90.00
_cell.angle_gamma   90.00
#
_symmetry.space_group_name_H-M   'P 1'
#
loop_
_entity.id
_entity.type
_entity.pdbx_description
1 polymer ?
#
loop_
_entity_poly.entity_id
_entity_poly.type
_entity_poly.pdbx_seq_one_letter_code
_entity_poly.pdbx_strand_id
1 'polypeptide(L)'
;MTILRGKADRRRVPAWGLLDIGTSKIAAAILAGDGPEVRVAGVGLQRSKGVKAGVLTDLDAAESAVRAAIGQAERAAGVTLE
;
A
#
# COMPACT_ATOMS: atom_id res chain seq x y z
N MET A 1 -3.62 -7.43 7.44
CA MET A 1 -3.65 -6.06 6.89
C MET A 1 -2.77 -5.15 7.71
N THR A 2 -2.00 -4.36 7.06
CA THR A 2 -1.09 -3.42 7.69
C THR A 2 -1.50 -2.01 7.32
N ILE A 3 -1.53 -1.11 8.30
CA ILE A 3 -1.88 0.29 8.07
C ILE A 3 -0.61 1.14 8.24
N LEU A 4 -0.27 1.88 7.20
CA LEU A 4 0.86 2.80 7.19
C LEU A 4 0.31 4.22 7.19
N ARG A 5 0.89 5.08 8.02
CA ARG A 5 0.45 6.45 8.14
C ARG A 5 1.52 7.40 7.60
N GLY A 6 1.09 8.34 6.81
CA GLY A 6 1.99 9.34 6.27
C GLY A 6 1.23 10.58 5.87
N LYS A 7 1.89 11.45 5.11
CA LYS A 7 1.27 12.66 4.58
C LYS A 7 1.45 12.67 3.08
N ALA A 8 0.44 13.16 2.38
CA ALA A 8 0.56 13.42 0.96
C ALA A 8 1.57 14.54 0.75
N ASP A 9 2.45 14.33 -0.20
CA ASP A 9 3.65 15.09 -0.38
C ASP A 9 3.42 16.62 -0.50
N ARG A 10 2.72 17.07 -1.52
CA ARG A 10 2.58 18.51 -1.81
C ARG A 10 1.49 19.24 -1.04
N ARG A 11 0.48 18.51 -0.64
CA ARG A 11 -0.71 19.10 -0.03
C ARG A 11 -0.70 19.02 1.48
N ARG A 12 0.21 18.26 2.02
CA ARG A 12 0.28 17.97 3.44
C ARG A 12 -1.05 17.48 4.02
N VAL A 13 -1.86 16.88 3.16
CA VAL A 13 -3.10 16.26 3.57
C VAL A 13 -2.78 14.94 4.27
N PRO A 14 -3.44 14.61 5.35
CA PRO A 14 -3.22 13.30 5.97
C PRO A 14 -3.47 12.17 4.98
N ALA A 15 -2.58 11.20 5.00
CA ALA A 15 -2.70 10.04 4.13
C ALA A 15 -2.35 8.78 4.91
N TRP A 16 -3.01 7.68 4.54
CA TRP A 16 -2.77 6.37 5.12
C TRP A 16 -2.55 5.37 4.01
N GLY A 17 -1.61 4.47 4.22
CA GLY A 17 -1.46 3.31 3.37
C GLY A 17 -2.10 2.10 4.06
N LEU A 18 -2.88 1.35 3.31
CA LEU A 18 -3.39 0.05 3.73
C LEU A 18 -2.69 -1.01 2.92
N LEU A 19 -2.26 -2.05 3.59
CA LEU A 19 -1.54 -3.13 2.95
C LEU A 19 -2.17 -4.47 3.35
N ASP A 20 -2.56 -5.25 2.37
CA ASP A 20 -3.09 -6.59 2.56
C ASP A 20 -2.17 -7.59 1.86
N ILE A 21 -1.45 -8.36 2.66
CA ILE A 21 -0.50 -9.35 2.16
C ILE A 21 -1.17 -10.71 2.21
N GLY A 22 -1.63 -11.17 1.05
CA GLY A 22 -2.27 -12.47 0.93
C GLY A 22 -1.37 -13.50 0.26
N THR A 23 -1.84 -14.73 0.21
CA THR A 23 -1.11 -15.83 -0.43
C THR A 23 -1.03 -15.65 -1.94
N SER A 24 -2.09 -15.18 -2.57
CA SER A 24 -2.14 -15.01 -4.03
C SER A 24 -1.89 -13.57 -4.47
N LYS A 25 -2.27 -12.59 -3.68
CA LYS A 25 -2.18 -11.18 -4.06
C LYS A 25 -1.72 -10.32 -2.90
N ILE A 26 -1.00 -9.26 -3.23
CA ILE A 26 -0.67 -8.18 -2.31
C ILE A 26 -1.40 -6.96 -2.84
N ALA A 27 -2.24 -6.38 -2.00
CA ALA A 27 -2.99 -5.18 -2.34
C ALA A 27 -2.54 -4.03 -1.46
N ALA A 28 -2.40 -2.87 -2.07
CA ALA A 28 -2.11 -1.64 -1.35
C ALA A 28 -3.15 -0.60 -1.75
N ALA A 29 -3.54 0.22 -0.80
CA ALA A 29 -4.43 1.34 -1.07
C ALA A 29 -3.94 2.56 -0.33
N ILE A 30 -4.09 3.72 -0.94
CA ILE A 30 -3.79 4.98 -0.29
C ILE A 30 -5.08 5.72 -0.06
N LEU A 31 -5.33 6.03 1.20
CA LEU A 31 -6.45 6.85 1.62
C LEU A 31 -5.91 8.24 1.89
N ALA A 32 -6.59 9.26 1.41
CA ALA A 32 -6.21 10.64 1.63
C ALA A 32 -7.42 11.47 2.01
N GLY A 33 -7.19 12.48 2.82
CA GLY A 33 -8.24 13.37 3.25
C GLY A 33 -8.22 13.59 4.75
N ASP A 34 -9.14 14.40 5.24
CA ASP A 34 -9.22 14.77 6.63
C ASP A 34 -10.66 14.58 7.13
N GLY A 35 -10.79 13.94 8.30
CA GLY A 35 -12.09 13.69 8.90
C GLY A 35 -13.01 12.88 8.00
N PRO A 36 -14.27 13.36 7.82
CA PRO A 36 -15.23 12.60 7.03
C PRO A 36 -14.97 12.61 5.52
N GLU A 37 -13.98 13.35 5.06
CA GLU A 37 -13.66 13.46 3.64
C GLU A 37 -12.56 12.52 3.18
N VAL A 38 -12.24 11.51 3.98
CA VAL A 38 -11.26 10.49 3.60
C VAL A 38 -11.78 9.70 2.41
N ARG A 39 -10.91 9.54 1.41
CA ARG A 39 -11.24 8.81 0.18
C ARG A 39 -10.10 7.91 -0.24
N VAL A 40 -10.40 6.91 -1.05
CA VAL A 40 -9.37 6.09 -1.67
C VAL A 40 -8.76 6.89 -2.82
N ALA A 41 -7.49 7.23 -2.67
CA ALA A 41 -6.77 8.04 -3.65
C ALA A 41 -6.05 7.18 -4.70
N GLY A 42 -5.64 5.98 -4.34
CA GLY A 42 -4.95 5.09 -5.26
C GLY A 42 -4.92 3.66 -4.74
N VAL A 43 -4.82 2.71 -5.66
CA VAL A 43 -4.77 1.29 -5.36
C VAL A 43 -3.63 0.67 -6.16
N GLY A 44 -2.91 -0.24 -5.55
CA GLY A 44 -1.91 -1.07 -6.20
C GLY A 44 -2.20 -2.54 -5.95
N LEU A 45 -1.92 -3.36 -6.93
CA LEU A 45 -2.17 -4.79 -6.84
C LEU A 45 -1.00 -5.53 -7.49
N GLN A 46 -0.44 -6.48 -6.76
CA GLN A 46 0.66 -7.29 -7.25
C GLN A 46 0.39 -8.76 -6.95
N ARG A 47 0.97 -9.64 -7.75
CA ARG A 47 0.97 -11.06 -7.43
C ARG A 47 1.82 -11.29 -6.20
N SER A 48 1.32 -12.06 -5.27
CA SER A 48 2.05 -12.36 -4.05
C SER A 48 3.28 -13.23 -4.35
N LYS A 49 4.39 -12.88 -3.73
CA LYS A 49 5.64 -13.62 -3.79
C LYS A 49 6.21 -13.75 -2.39
N GLY A 50 6.85 -14.87 -2.12
CA GLY A 50 7.46 -15.10 -0.82
C GLY A 50 6.48 -15.34 0.31
N VAL A 51 5.19 -15.59 -0.01
CA VAL A 51 4.15 -15.90 0.98
C VAL A 51 3.50 -17.21 0.57
N LYS A 52 3.41 -18.16 1.50
CA LYS A 52 2.81 -19.45 1.25
C LYS A 52 1.94 -19.82 2.44
N ALA A 53 0.66 -20.10 2.19
CA ALA A 53 -0.30 -20.46 3.23
C ALA A 53 -0.30 -19.44 4.39
N GLY A 54 -0.17 -18.14 4.07
CA GLY A 54 -0.13 -17.08 5.06
C GLY A 54 1.18 -16.91 5.80
N VAL A 55 2.22 -17.65 5.41
CA VAL A 55 3.53 -17.60 6.05
C VAL A 55 4.56 -17.02 5.08
N LEU A 56 5.39 -16.10 5.56
CA LEU A 56 6.49 -15.56 4.77
C LEU A 56 7.57 -16.63 4.58
N THR A 57 7.82 -17.02 3.34
CA THR A 57 8.80 -18.03 2.99
C THR A 57 10.04 -17.44 2.34
N ASP A 58 9.91 -16.26 1.73
CA ASP A 58 11.01 -15.53 1.11
C ASP A 58 10.79 -14.04 1.37
N LEU A 59 11.52 -13.52 2.32
CA LEU A 59 11.35 -12.15 2.79
C LEU A 59 11.70 -11.13 1.71
N ASP A 60 12.77 -11.37 0.95
CA ASP A 60 13.21 -10.43 -0.10
C ASP A 60 12.19 -10.36 -1.23
N ALA A 61 11.65 -11.49 -1.64
CA ALA A 61 10.62 -11.53 -2.69
C ALA A 61 9.34 -10.86 -2.20
N ALA A 62 8.94 -11.09 -0.96
CA ALA A 62 7.77 -10.46 -0.37
C ALA A 62 7.95 -8.95 -0.26
N GLU A 63 9.10 -8.49 0.19
CA GLU A 63 9.41 -7.06 0.27
C GLU A 63 9.32 -6.39 -1.09
N SER A 64 9.89 -7.02 -2.11
CA SER A 64 9.86 -6.49 -3.47
C SER A 64 8.43 -6.33 -3.98
N ALA A 65 7.59 -7.33 -3.74
CA ALA A 65 6.18 -7.30 -4.16
C ALA A 65 5.39 -6.23 -3.38
N VAL A 66 5.66 -6.09 -2.09
CA VAL A 66 5.04 -5.04 -1.26
C VAL A 66 5.43 -3.66 -1.77
N ARG A 67 6.70 -3.43 -2.04
CA ARG A 67 7.17 -2.14 -2.57
C ARG A 67 6.54 -1.83 -3.93
N ALA A 68 6.39 -2.83 -4.78
CA ALA A 68 5.75 -2.65 -6.08
C ALA A 68 4.28 -2.27 -5.94
N ALA A 69 3.56 -2.92 -5.02
CA ALA A 69 2.15 -2.61 -4.77
C ALA A 69 1.98 -1.19 -4.21
N ILE A 70 2.81 -0.82 -3.24
CA ILE A 70 2.78 0.53 -2.66
C ILE A 70 3.13 1.58 -3.71
N GLY A 71 4.18 1.35 -4.49
CA GLY A 71 4.57 2.28 -5.55
C GLY A 71 3.47 2.46 -6.59
N GLN A 72 2.78 1.39 -6.95
CA GLN A 72 1.65 1.46 -7.87
C GLN A 72 0.52 2.30 -7.28
N ALA A 73 0.20 2.09 -6.01
CA ALA A 73 -0.85 2.86 -5.33
C ALA A 73 -0.47 4.34 -5.23
N GLU A 74 0.79 4.63 -4.91
CA GLU A 74 1.29 6.01 -4.84
C GLU A 74 1.20 6.70 -6.18
N ARG A 75 1.59 6.04 -7.27
CA ARG A 75 1.50 6.62 -8.60
C ARG A 75 0.05 6.88 -9.01
N ALA A 76 -0.84 5.95 -8.69
CA ALA A 76 -2.27 6.13 -8.98
C ALA A 76 -2.86 7.28 -8.15
N ALA A 77 -2.41 7.43 -6.92
CA ALA A 77 -2.88 8.50 -6.03
C ALA A 77 -2.25 9.86 -6.34
N GLY A 78 -1.10 9.88 -6.99
CA GLY A 78 -0.34 11.10 -7.22
C GLY A 78 0.34 11.63 -5.96
N VAL A 79 0.58 10.77 -4.97
CA VAL A 79 1.20 11.14 -3.70
C VAL A 79 2.24 10.11 -3.31
N THR A 80 3.15 10.51 -2.45
CA THR A 80 4.14 9.61 -1.86
C THR A 80 3.96 9.64 -0.35
N LEU A 81 3.89 8.47 0.25
CA LEU A 81 3.83 8.36 1.71
C LEU A 81 5.21 8.64 2.31
N GLU A 82 5.21 9.41 3.37
CA GLU A 82 6.44 9.76 4.08
C GLU A 82 6.57 9.01 5.40
#